data_e896ff33a967c524c78d758cb39542c6
#
_entry.id   e896ff33a967c524c78d758cb39542c6
#
_cell.length_a   1.000
_cell.length_b   1.000
_cell.length_c   1.000
_cell.angle_alpha   90.00
_cell.angle_beta   90.00
_cell.angle_gamma   90.00
#
_symmetry.space_group_name_H-M   'P 1'
#
loop_
_entity.id
_entity.type
_entity.pdbx_description
1 polymer ?
#
loop_
_entity_poly.entity_id
_entity_poly.type
_entity_poly.pdbx_seq_one_letter_code
_entity_poly.pdbx_strand_id
1 'polypeptide(L)'
;MFFAGIPVLPNESPEVKDTQQAIRAKRALPPRTLSVAPMLDWTDRHCRYFHRQITRHTWLYTEMVTTGALLHGDVERHLNYNEAEHPVALQLGGSEPADLARCAVIGAEWGYDEIN
;
A
#
# COMPACT_ATOMS: atom_id res chain seq x y z
N MET A 1 0.40 -8.66 4.42
CA MET A 1 0.20 -8.19 5.82
C MET A 1 -0.78 -7.05 5.81
N PHE A 2 -1.82 -7.11 6.60
CA PHE A 2 -2.76 -6.01 6.73
C PHE A 2 -2.15 -4.88 7.53
N PHE A 3 -2.39 -3.63 7.11
CA PHE A 3 -2.02 -2.46 7.89
C PHE A 3 -2.60 -2.52 9.31
N ALA A 4 -3.80 -3.09 9.43
CA ALA A 4 -4.49 -3.34 10.69
C ALA A 4 -3.81 -4.34 11.62
N GLY A 5 -3.00 -5.25 11.09
CA GLY A 5 -2.28 -6.26 11.85
C GLY A 5 -0.89 -5.83 12.32
N ILE A 6 -0.43 -4.64 11.89
CA ILE A 6 0.83 -4.08 12.38
C ILE A 6 0.61 -3.60 13.81
N PRO A 7 1.34 -4.12 14.79
CA PRO A 7 1.20 -3.65 16.16
C PRO A 7 1.54 -2.16 16.23
N VAL A 8 0.69 -1.41 16.92
CA VAL A 8 0.94 0.00 17.18
C VAL A 8 2.19 0.09 18.05
N LEU A 9 3.27 0.62 17.49
CA LEU A 9 4.49 0.86 18.26
C LEU A 9 4.22 1.95 19.31
N PRO A 10 4.81 1.84 20.51
CA PRO A 10 4.59 2.80 21.59
C PRO A 10 4.87 4.26 21.22
N ASN A 11 5.63 4.48 20.15
CA ASN A 11 6.08 5.79 19.68
C ASN A 11 5.39 6.25 18.37
N GLU A 12 4.31 5.58 17.93
CA GLU A 12 3.56 6.07 16.76
C GLU A 12 2.90 7.41 17.06
N SER A 13 3.08 8.36 16.13
CA SER A 13 2.44 9.67 16.24
C SER A 13 0.91 9.55 16.14
N PRO A 14 0.15 10.45 16.77
CA PRO A 14 -1.31 10.50 16.61
C PRO A 14 -1.75 10.58 15.15
N GLU A 15 -0.98 11.26 14.32
CA GLU A 15 -1.23 11.42 12.89
C GLU A 15 -1.25 10.08 12.13
N VAL A 16 -0.34 9.15 12.45
CA VAL A 16 -0.33 7.80 11.87
C VAL A 16 -1.60 7.04 12.24
N LYS A 17 -2.03 7.12 13.50
CA LYS A 17 -3.25 6.46 13.99
C LYS A 17 -4.50 6.99 13.29
N ASP A 18 -4.61 8.31 13.17
CA ASP A 18 -5.74 8.96 12.51
C ASP A 18 -5.81 8.58 11.03
N THR A 19 -4.68 8.53 10.35
CA THR A 19 -4.59 8.10 8.95
C THR A 19 -5.02 6.64 8.77
N GLN A 20 -4.59 5.74 9.65
CA GLN A 20 -5.01 4.34 9.64
C GLN A 20 -6.52 4.18 9.87
N GLN A 21 -7.08 4.91 10.83
CA GLN A 21 -8.51 4.90 11.08
C GLN A 21 -9.31 5.44 9.90
N ALA A 22 -8.85 6.50 9.26
CA ALA A 22 -9.48 7.07 8.07
C ALA A 22 -9.51 6.08 6.90
N ILE A 23 -8.44 5.31 6.69
CA ILE A 23 -8.40 4.25 5.66
C ILE A 23 -9.41 3.16 5.97
N ARG A 24 -9.47 2.71 7.22
CA ARG A 24 -10.41 1.67 7.65
C ARG A 24 -11.87 2.10 7.53
N ALA A 25 -12.16 3.35 7.87
CA ALA A 25 -13.51 3.90 7.82
C ALA A 25 -14.03 4.10 6.40
N LYS A 26 -13.15 4.28 5.42
CA LYS A 26 -13.52 4.57 4.03
C LYS A 26 -14.06 3.39 3.26
N ARG A 27 -13.70 2.16 3.64
CA ARG A 27 -14.00 0.98 2.82
C ARG A 27 -14.08 -0.30 3.64
N ALA A 28 -15.16 -1.05 3.45
CA ALA A 28 -15.20 -2.46 3.86
C ALA A 28 -14.36 -3.27 2.85
N LEU A 29 -13.21 -3.75 3.27
CA LEU A 29 -12.31 -4.51 2.41
C LEU A 29 -12.83 -5.94 2.23
N PRO A 30 -12.75 -6.50 1.01
CA PRO A 30 -13.14 -7.89 0.77
C PRO A 30 -12.18 -8.86 1.48
N PRO A 31 -12.63 -10.08 1.77
CA PRO A 31 -11.73 -11.09 2.32
C PRO A 31 -10.59 -11.39 1.35
N ARG A 32 -9.42 -11.69 1.88
CA ARG A 32 -8.22 -12.03 1.10
C ARG A 32 -8.24 -13.50 0.67
N THR A 33 -9.19 -13.86 -0.16
CA THR A 33 -9.29 -15.23 -0.69
C THR A 33 -8.29 -15.48 -1.80
N LEU A 34 -8.05 -14.45 -2.64
CA LEU A 34 -7.12 -14.49 -3.75
C LEU A 34 -6.34 -13.18 -3.83
N SER A 35 -5.07 -13.28 -4.13
CA SER A 35 -4.18 -12.13 -4.32
C SER A 35 -3.28 -12.35 -5.53
N VAL A 36 -2.96 -11.27 -6.22
CA VAL A 36 -1.87 -11.26 -7.20
C VAL A 36 -0.60 -10.85 -6.47
N ALA A 37 0.40 -11.72 -6.47
CA ALA A 37 1.68 -11.45 -5.82
C ALA A 37 2.38 -10.23 -6.41
N PRO A 38 3.10 -9.45 -5.59
CA PRO A 38 3.96 -8.39 -6.11
C PRO A 38 5.05 -8.99 -6.99
N MET A 39 5.24 -8.45 -8.18
CA MET A 39 6.22 -8.93 -9.15
C MET A 39 6.93 -7.74 -9.79
N LEU A 40 8.24 -7.61 -9.54
CA LEU A 40 9.07 -6.54 -10.09
C LEU A 40 9.03 -6.58 -11.63
N ASP A 41 8.91 -5.43 -12.25
CA ASP A 41 8.75 -5.21 -13.69
C ASP A 41 7.43 -5.74 -14.30
N TRP A 42 6.53 -6.28 -13.46
CA TRP A 42 5.26 -6.83 -13.93
C TRP A 42 4.02 -6.18 -13.31
N THR A 43 3.96 -6.07 -11.99
CA THR A 43 2.76 -5.55 -11.30
C THR A 43 2.77 -4.03 -11.17
N ASP A 44 3.06 -3.34 -12.26
CA ASP A 44 2.90 -1.90 -12.37
C ASP A 44 1.42 -1.48 -12.39
N ARG A 45 1.15 -0.18 -12.40
CA ARG A 45 -0.22 0.34 -12.41
C ARG A 45 -1.06 -0.12 -13.62
N HIS A 46 -0.43 -0.36 -14.75
CA HIS A 46 -1.12 -0.81 -15.96
C HIS A 46 -1.53 -2.27 -15.84
N CYS A 47 -0.64 -3.12 -15.35
CA CYS A 47 -0.92 -4.53 -15.07
C CYS A 47 -2.01 -4.67 -14.00
N ARG A 48 -1.93 -3.92 -12.90
CA ARG A 48 -2.95 -3.94 -11.84
C ARG A 48 -4.31 -3.47 -12.35
N TYR A 49 -4.36 -2.42 -13.14
CA TYR A 49 -5.61 -1.96 -13.76
C TYR A 49 -6.21 -3.05 -14.68
N PHE A 50 -5.38 -3.69 -15.48
CA PHE A 50 -5.81 -4.80 -16.33
C PHE A 50 -6.37 -5.96 -15.51
N HIS A 51 -5.69 -6.39 -14.44
CA HIS A 51 -6.19 -7.43 -13.54
C HIS A 51 -7.54 -7.04 -12.94
N ARG A 52 -7.75 -5.79 -12.60
CA ARG A 52 -9.02 -5.33 -12.01
C ARG A 52 -10.17 -5.39 -13.00
N GLN A 53 -9.93 -5.33 -14.30
CA GLN A 53 -10.97 -5.55 -15.30
C GLN A 53 -11.48 -7.01 -15.32
N ILE A 54 -10.63 -7.94 -14.87
CA ILE A 54 -10.94 -9.38 -14.86
C ILE A 54 -11.59 -9.79 -13.53
N THR A 55 -11.20 -9.18 -12.41
CA THR A 55 -11.62 -9.58 -11.08
C THR A 55 -11.91 -8.40 -10.15
N ARG A 56 -13.04 -8.49 -9.42
CA ARG A 56 -13.51 -7.43 -8.53
C ARG A 56 -12.83 -7.40 -7.17
N HIS A 57 -12.50 -8.57 -6.63
CA HIS A 57 -12.20 -8.73 -5.20
C HIS A 57 -10.79 -9.20 -4.92
N THR A 58 -10.06 -9.62 -5.94
CA THR A 58 -8.67 -10.05 -5.80
C THR A 58 -7.82 -8.89 -5.28
N TRP A 59 -7.04 -9.16 -4.24
CA TRP A 59 -6.07 -8.20 -3.75
C TRP A 59 -4.93 -8.03 -4.73
N LEU A 60 -4.62 -6.79 -5.07
CA LEU A 60 -3.53 -6.44 -5.97
C LEU A 60 -2.39 -5.83 -5.15
N TYR A 61 -1.17 -6.12 -5.54
CA TYR A 61 0.04 -5.58 -4.92
C TYR A 61 0.82 -4.76 -5.91
N THR A 62 1.42 -3.68 -5.44
CA THR A 62 2.41 -2.95 -6.24
C THR A 62 3.67 -3.78 -6.40
N GLU A 63 4.54 -3.36 -7.32
CA GLU A 63 5.93 -3.76 -7.25
C GLU A 63 6.55 -3.28 -5.94
N MET A 64 7.72 -3.81 -5.57
CA MET A 64 8.45 -3.35 -4.40
C MET A 64 8.97 -1.92 -4.62
N VAL A 65 8.54 -1.00 -3.78
CA VAL A 65 9.03 0.38 -3.76
C VAL A 65 10.00 0.54 -2.61
N THR A 66 11.22 0.95 -2.90
CA THR A 66 12.24 1.14 -1.86
C THR A 66 11.97 2.41 -1.03
N THR A 67 12.37 2.39 0.23
CA THR A 67 12.27 3.58 1.10
C THR A 67 13.02 4.76 0.51
N GLY A 68 14.18 4.54 -0.09
CA GLY A 68 14.96 5.59 -0.75
C GLY A 68 14.21 6.24 -1.91
N ALA A 69 13.46 5.46 -2.69
CA ALA A 69 12.66 5.98 -3.80
C ALA A 69 11.55 6.94 -3.33
N LEU A 70 10.92 6.64 -2.19
CA LEU A 70 9.87 7.51 -1.63
C LEU A 70 10.41 8.71 -0.86
N LEU A 71 11.51 8.55 -0.13
CA LEU A 71 12.05 9.63 0.69
C LEU A 71 12.87 10.65 -0.08
N HIS A 72 13.45 10.25 -1.22
CA HIS A 72 14.39 11.07 -1.99
C HIS A 72 14.05 11.15 -3.48
N GLY A 73 13.06 10.42 -3.95
CA GLY A 73 12.66 10.36 -5.35
C GLY A 73 11.32 11.01 -5.64
N ASP A 74 10.77 10.67 -6.79
CA ASP A 74 9.46 11.13 -7.26
C ASP A 74 8.37 10.20 -6.72
N VAL A 75 7.72 10.61 -5.65
CA VAL A 75 6.67 9.85 -4.96
C VAL A 75 5.50 9.56 -5.90
N GLU A 76 5.06 10.54 -6.67
CA GLU A 76 3.93 10.39 -7.59
C GLU A 76 4.20 9.30 -8.63
N ARG A 77 5.39 9.28 -9.19
CA ARG A 77 5.79 8.25 -10.15
C ARG A 77 5.67 6.84 -9.58
N HIS A 78 6.01 6.66 -8.30
CA HIS A 78 6.04 5.35 -7.65
C HIS A 78 4.69 4.93 -7.06
N LEU A 79 3.87 5.88 -6.61
CA LEU A 79 2.64 5.59 -5.88
C LEU A 79 1.35 5.84 -6.68
N ASN A 80 1.44 6.39 -7.89
CA ASN A 80 0.24 6.64 -8.69
C ASN A 80 -0.48 5.33 -9.06
N TYR A 81 -1.80 5.34 -8.91
CA TYR A 81 -2.68 4.22 -9.25
C TYR A 81 -4.04 4.74 -9.73
N ASN A 82 -4.85 3.85 -10.29
CA ASN A 82 -6.24 4.14 -10.62
C ASN A 82 -7.16 3.69 -9.48
N GLU A 83 -8.17 4.48 -9.16
CA GLU A 83 -9.15 4.14 -8.11
C GLU A 83 -9.81 2.77 -8.30
N ALA A 84 -9.92 2.30 -9.52
CA ALA A 84 -10.45 0.97 -9.81
C ALA A 84 -9.55 -0.16 -9.28
N GLU A 85 -8.26 0.09 -9.02
CA GLU A 85 -7.32 -0.95 -8.55
C GLU A 85 -7.62 -1.43 -7.13
N HIS A 86 -8.37 -0.69 -6.34
CA HIS A 86 -8.71 -1.11 -4.98
C HIS A 86 -9.51 -2.44 -4.93
N PRO A 87 -9.21 -3.36 -4.00
CA PRO A 87 -8.22 -3.24 -2.93
C PRO A 87 -6.79 -3.44 -3.46
N VAL A 88 -5.91 -2.53 -3.09
CA VAL A 88 -4.51 -2.52 -3.52
C VAL A 88 -3.55 -2.30 -2.35
N ALA A 89 -2.51 -3.11 -2.28
CA ALA A 89 -1.47 -3.06 -1.27
C ALA A 89 -0.19 -2.44 -1.84
N LEU A 90 0.45 -1.58 -1.06
CA LEU A 90 1.78 -1.07 -1.35
C LEU A 90 2.84 -2.00 -0.74
N GLN A 91 3.73 -2.54 -1.56
CA GLN A 91 4.89 -3.26 -1.06
C GLN A 91 6.07 -2.32 -0.90
N LEU A 92 6.60 -2.25 0.32
CA LEU A 92 7.80 -1.48 0.66
C LEU A 92 9.02 -2.37 0.81
N GLY A 93 10.18 -1.87 0.40
CA GLY A 93 11.47 -2.52 0.61
C GLY A 93 12.42 -1.58 1.35
N GLY A 94 13.01 -2.06 2.44
CA GLY A 94 13.97 -1.31 3.24
C GLY A 94 14.37 -2.07 4.50
N SER A 95 15.44 -1.62 5.13
CA SER A 95 15.98 -2.23 6.37
C SER A 95 15.87 -1.31 7.58
N GLU A 96 15.75 0.00 7.37
CA GLU A 96 15.70 0.98 8.46
C GLU A 96 14.27 1.17 8.95
N PRO A 97 13.95 0.82 10.21
CA PRO A 97 12.59 0.90 10.75
C PRO A 97 11.98 2.31 10.68
N ALA A 98 12.78 3.34 10.93
CA ALA A 98 12.32 4.72 10.87
C ALA A 98 11.90 5.13 9.45
N ASP A 99 12.65 4.73 8.45
CA ASP A 99 12.34 5.03 7.05
C ASP A 99 11.11 4.25 6.58
N LEU A 100 11.00 2.98 6.97
CA LEU A 100 9.81 2.18 6.70
C LEU A 100 8.55 2.78 7.32
N ALA A 101 8.65 3.28 8.57
CA ALA A 101 7.53 3.94 9.23
C ALA A 101 7.09 5.20 8.48
N ARG A 102 8.05 6.03 8.04
CA ARG A 102 7.76 7.24 7.24
C ARG A 102 7.12 6.88 5.90
N CYS A 103 7.64 5.89 5.20
CA CYS A 103 7.09 5.42 3.94
C CYS A 103 5.68 4.81 4.10
N ALA A 104 5.43 4.13 5.22
CA ALA A 104 4.10 3.61 5.52
C ALA A 104 3.07 4.74 5.70
N VAL A 105 3.45 5.84 6.34
CA VAL A 105 2.59 7.04 6.43
C VAL A 105 2.29 7.60 5.04
N ILE A 106 3.32 7.77 4.20
CA ILE A 106 3.14 8.24 2.83
C ILE A 106 2.18 7.32 2.06
N GLY A 107 2.37 6.02 2.12
CA GLY A 107 1.48 5.06 1.46
C GLY A 107 0.04 5.14 1.95
N ALA A 108 -0.15 5.35 3.26
CA ALA A 108 -1.46 5.53 3.86
C ALA A 108 -2.14 6.83 3.40
N GLU A 109 -1.40 7.93 3.32
CA GLU A 109 -1.90 9.21 2.80
C GLU A 109 -2.30 9.13 1.33
N TRP A 110 -1.59 8.32 0.55
CA TRP A 110 -1.94 8.03 -0.84
C TRP A 110 -3.18 7.15 -0.98
N GLY A 111 -3.66 6.54 0.10
CA GLY A 111 -4.91 5.79 0.13
C GLY A 111 -4.77 4.30 -0.16
N TYR A 112 -3.59 3.74 -0.07
CA TYR A 112 -3.41 2.29 -0.17
C TYR A 112 -4.15 1.56 0.95
N ASP A 113 -4.74 0.41 0.62
CA ASP A 113 -5.55 -0.38 1.58
C ASP A 113 -4.67 -1.19 2.55
N GLU A 114 -3.42 -1.42 2.19
CA GLU A 114 -2.46 -2.19 2.96
C GLU A 114 -1.04 -1.74 2.67
N ILE A 115 -0.19 -1.84 3.68
CA ILE A 115 1.27 -1.71 3.56
C ILE A 115 1.90 -3.07 3.89
N ASN A 116 2.71 -3.58 2.98
CA ASN A 116 3.36 -4.87 3.08
C ASN A 116 4.90 -4.71 3.06
#